data_4925abf15a34a1605ee326e9eb709faa
#
_entry.id   4925abf15a34a1605ee326e9eb709faa
#
_cell.length_a   1.000
_cell.length_b   1.000
_cell.length_c   1.000
_cell.angle_alpha   90.00
_cell.angle_beta   90.00
_cell.angle_gamma   90.00
#
_symmetry.space_group_name_H-M   'P 1'
#
loop_
_entity.id
_entity.type
_entity.pdbx_description
1 polymer ?
#
loop_
_entity_poly.entity_id
_entity_poly.type
_entity_poly.pdbx_seq_one_letter_code
_entity_poly.pdbx_strand_id
1 'polypeptide(L)'
;RWIPIVLDDYVDMEFGTGCLKVTPAHDINDKAIGERHNLDVIDIFNADATLNAHGLHYESQDRFVVRKAIAKELEDLNVLVKKEDYAHKVGTSERTKAVIEPRLSDQWFLKMEQLAEPAIKAVLESEEVALVPAKFKNTYRHWMENIRDWNISRQLWWGQQIPAYYYSNNPEDFVVATTPEQALELAQTKSANPDLKASDLRQDNDVLDTWFSSWLWPISVFDGIRNPDNEEINYYYPTRDLVTGPDILFFWVARMIISGYEYRNEKPFSKVYLTGLVRDKQGRKMSKQLGNSPDALKLIEDFGADAVRVGLMLSSAAGNDLLFDESLCQQGKNFSNKIWNAYRLIEGWEVDENRNQSVVSKEALHWYAQKFQQSLELINDHFDKYRISDAMMTSYKLIWDDFCSWLLEAIKPAYGDPIDGQTYREVRVLFEENLKLLHPFMPFLTEELWQDMETRSVEEALIVSTWPEVQTYDEKLINRFEEATRVIGGIRNFRKEKELGFKETLALQVIGSTEAIPFESLVQKMGQLSSVSYEETISEQTGGAFRANGLEFFIPLEGKIDVEKERLKLQEELKYANGFLTSVQKKLANERFVSNAPEQVLANERKKEADALEKIEVIEKSLAAL
;
A
#
# COMPACT_ATOMS: atom_id res chain seq x y z
N ARG A 1 46.56 -29.52 -29.66
CA ARG A 1 45.18 -29.67 -30.15
C ARG A 1 44.88 -28.61 -31.20
N TRP A 2 44.19 -28.97 -32.29
CA TRP A 2 43.66 -28.02 -33.25
C TRP A 2 42.35 -27.49 -32.74
N ILE A 3 42.16 -26.16 -32.77
CA ILE A 3 40.92 -25.49 -32.45
C ILE A 3 40.39 -24.76 -33.69
N PRO A 4 39.12 -24.78 -33.98
CA PRO A 4 38.55 -24.07 -35.12
C PRO A 4 38.59 -22.56 -34.87
N ILE A 5 38.76 -21.79 -35.96
CA ILE A 5 38.53 -20.33 -35.95
C ILE A 5 37.15 -20.10 -36.58
N VAL A 6 36.27 -19.43 -35.87
CA VAL A 6 34.93 -19.14 -36.32
C VAL A 6 34.72 -17.62 -36.33
N LEU A 7 33.82 -17.14 -37.22
CA LEU A 7 33.40 -15.75 -37.27
C LEU A 7 32.02 -15.66 -36.62
N ASP A 8 31.85 -14.74 -35.68
CA ASP A 8 30.57 -14.57 -34.96
C ASP A 8 30.36 -13.10 -34.66
N ASP A 9 29.12 -12.63 -34.84
CA ASP A 9 28.73 -11.23 -34.61
C ASP A 9 28.81 -10.79 -33.12
N TYR A 10 29.00 -11.74 -32.21
CA TYR A 10 29.24 -11.44 -30.80
C TYR A 10 30.60 -10.79 -30.55
N VAL A 11 31.56 -10.98 -31.47
CA VAL A 11 32.93 -10.49 -31.29
C VAL A 11 33.02 -9.00 -31.63
N ASP A 12 33.35 -8.19 -30.66
CA ASP A 12 33.63 -6.78 -30.86
C ASP A 12 35.08 -6.61 -31.35
N MET A 13 35.23 -6.15 -32.59
CA MET A 13 36.55 -5.96 -33.24
C MET A 13 37.36 -4.81 -32.63
N GLU A 14 36.70 -3.88 -31.92
CA GLU A 14 37.38 -2.74 -31.27
C GLU A 14 37.76 -3.06 -29.82
N PHE A 15 37.27 -4.18 -29.26
CA PHE A 15 37.58 -4.59 -27.90
C PHE A 15 38.82 -5.52 -27.85
N GLY A 16 39.83 -5.11 -27.10
CA GLY A 16 41.06 -5.89 -26.90
C GLY A 16 41.82 -6.14 -28.19
N THR A 17 41.94 -7.42 -28.59
CA THR A 17 42.62 -7.84 -29.84
C THR A 17 41.62 -8.09 -30.99
N GLY A 18 40.32 -7.96 -30.75
CA GLY A 18 39.30 -8.40 -31.70
C GLY A 18 39.19 -9.93 -31.85
N CYS A 19 39.85 -10.69 -30.97
CA CYS A 19 39.83 -12.15 -30.95
C CYS A 19 39.33 -12.66 -29.61
N LEU A 20 38.26 -13.45 -29.62
CA LEU A 20 37.66 -14.04 -28.42
C LEU A 20 38.06 -15.54 -28.34
N LYS A 21 38.50 -15.97 -27.16
CA LYS A 21 38.62 -17.39 -26.84
C LYS A 21 37.28 -17.91 -26.37
N VAL A 22 36.75 -18.92 -27.04
CA VAL A 22 35.42 -19.49 -26.75
C VAL A 22 35.54 -20.81 -26.00
N THR A 23 34.89 -20.91 -24.83
CA THR A 23 34.79 -22.12 -23.99
C THR A 23 33.36 -22.47 -23.69
N PRO A 24 32.67 -23.22 -24.54
CA PRO A 24 31.22 -23.46 -24.45
C PRO A 24 30.73 -24.08 -23.13
N ALA A 25 31.60 -24.79 -22.41
CA ALA A 25 31.28 -25.44 -21.14
C ALA A 25 31.17 -24.48 -19.94
N HIS A 26 31.82 -23.29 -19.99
CA HIS A 26 32.06 -22.47 -18.79
C HIS A 26 31.68 -21.00 -18.91
N ASP A 27 31.00 -20.62 -19.98
CA ASP A 27 30.43 -19.28 -20.15
C ASP A 27 29.14 -19.36 -20.98
N ILE A 28 28.12 -18.60 -20.56
CA ILE A 28 26.80 -18.65 -21.20
C ILE A 28 26.81 -18.09 -22.64
N ASN A 29 27.63 -17.07 -22.89
CA ASN A 29 27.76 -16.49 -24.23
C ASN A 29 28.57 -17.40 -25.13
N ASP A 30 29.65 -17.98 -24.59
CA ASP A 30 30.46 -18.96 -25.29
C ASP A 30 29.67 -20.22 -25.65
N LYS A 31 28.71 -20.63 -24.76
CA LYS A 31 27.79 -21.73 -25.07
C LYS A 31 26.92 -21.40 -26.28
N ALA A 32 26.35 -20.21 -26.32
CA ALA A 32 25.52 -19.78 -27.45
C ALA A 32 26.31 -19.70 -28.76
N ILE A 33 27.58 -19.25 -28.73
CA ILE A 33 28.51 -19.30 -29.88
C ILE A 33 28.79 -20.74 -30.25
N GLY A 34 29.08 -21.60 -29.27
CA GLY A 34 29.33 -23.02 -29.46
C GLY A 34 28.19 -23.74 -30.17
N GLU A 35 26.95 -23.45 -29.79
CA GLU A 35 25.75 -24.00 -30.44
C GLU A 35 25.60 -23.54 -31.89
N ARG A 36 25.80 -22.24 -32.17
CA ARG A 36 25.75 -21.71 -33.56
C ARG A 36 26.79 -22.30 -34.50
N HIS A 37 27.96 -22.61 -33.95
CA HIS A 37 29.11 -23.09 -34.73
C HIS A 37 29.43 -24.57 -34.50
N ASN A 38 28.58 -25.30 -33.79
CA ASN A 38 28.74 -26.72 -33.45
C ASN A 38 30.16 -27.05 -32.88
N LEU A 39 30.57 -26.24 -31.88
CA LEU A 39 31.86 -26.42 -31.23
C LEU A 39 31.81 -27.50 -30.14
N ASP A 40 32.95 -28.18 -29.91
CA ASP A 40 33.09 -29.15 -28.83
C ASP A 40 32.85 -28.50 -27.46
N VAL A 41 32.06 -29.15 -26.61
CA VAL A 41 31.85 -28.79 -25.21
C VAL A 41 32.81 -29.58 -24.34
N ILE A 42 33.78 -28.91 -23.73
CA ILE A 42 34.80 -29.54 -22.90
C ILE A 42 34.71 -29.01 -21.49
N ASP A 43 34.06 -29.79 -20.61
CA ASP A 43 34.02 -29.49 -19.16
C ASP A 43 35.35 -29.90 -18.53
N ILE A 44 36.05 -28.96 -17.89
CA ILE A 44 37.33 -29.18 -17.23
C ILE A 44 37.23 -29.35 -15.71
N PHE A 45 36.04 -29.28 -15.12
CA PHE A 45 35.82 -29.31 -13.67
C PHE A 45 35.18 -30.62 -13.20
N ASN A 46 35.61 -31.08 -12.05
CA ASN A 46 34.86 -31.98 -11.18
C ASN A 46 33.76 -31.21 -10.39
N ALA A 47 32.89 -31.92 -9.71
CA ALA A 47 31.79 -31.32 -8.92
C ALA A 47 32.26 -30.44 -7.76
N ASP A 48 33.43 -30.70 -7.22
CA ASP A 48 34.11 -29.94 -6.16
C ASP A 48 34.99 -28.78 -6.68
N ALA A 49 34.93 -28.50 -7.99
CA ALA A 49 35.68 -27.48 -8.68
C ALA A 49 37.21 -27.73 -8.68
N THR A 50 37.66 -28.95 -8.47
CA THR A 50 39.00 -29.40 -8.91
C THR A 50 38.98 -29.67 -10.42
N LEU A 51 40.13 -29.68 -11.07
CA LEU A 51 40.21 -30.00 -12.49
C LEU A 51 40.08 -31.52 -12.71
N ASN A 52 39.36 -31.89 -13.77
CA ASN A 52 39.26 -33.30 -14.21
C ASN A 52 40.38 -33.67 -15.21
N ALA A 53 40.28 -34.83 -15.84
CA ALA A 53 41.29 -35.32 -16.79
C ALA A 53 41.55 -34.39 -17.99
N HIS A 54 40.59 -33.53 -18.37
CA HIS A 54 40.79 -32.52 -19.40
C HIS A 54 41.71 -31.37 -18.96
N GLY A 55 41.95 -31.23 -17.63
CA GLY A 55 42.94 -30.33 -17.05
C GLY A 55 44.40 -30.82 -17.22
N LEU A 56 44.62 -31.98 -17.85
CA LEU A 56 45.95 -32.58 -18.13
C LEU A 56 46.76 -32.76 -16.84
N HIS A 57 47.97 -32.21 -16.79
CA HIS A 57 48.87 -32.33 -15.62
C HIS A 57 48.39 -31.54 -14.38
N TYR A 58 47.34 -30.77 -14.51
CA TYR A 58 46.65 -30.11 -13.39
C TYR A 58 45.46 -30.92 -12.86
N GLU A 59 45.21 -32.13 -13.31
CA GLU A 59 44.12 -32.99 -12.83
C GLU A 59 44.12 -33.09 -11.30
N SER A 60 42.96 -33.07 -10.72
CA SER A 60 42.69 -33.13 -9.27
C SER A 60 43.18 -31.92 -8.45
N GLN A 61 43.68 -30.86 -9.07
CA GLN A 61 44.11 -29.65 -8.39
C GLN A 61 42.98 -28.62 -8.30
N ASP A 62 43.01 -27.83 -7.23
CA ASP A 62 42.05 -26.73 -7.02
C ASP A 62 42.23 -25.63 -8.08
N ARG A 63 41.12 -25.12 -8.61
CA ARG A 63 41.11 -24.11 -9.68
C ARG A 63 41.91 -22.83 -9.37
N PHE A 64 41.93 -22.38 -8.11
CA PHE A 64 42.65 -21.17 -7.71
C PHE A 64 44.17 -21.43 -7.61
N VAL A 65 44.57 -22.65 -7.27
CA VAL A 65 45.95 -23.09 -7.30
C VAL A 65 46.42 -23.15 -8.74
N VAL A 66 45.63 -23.78 -9.61
CA VAL A 66 45.95 -23.91 -11.05
C VAL A 66 46.04 -22.56 -11.73
N ARG A 67 45.15 -21.61 -11.43
CA ARG A 67 45.21 -20.24 -12.00
C ARG A 67 46.59 -19.58 -11.78
N LYS A 68 47.18 -19.77 -10.60
CA LYS A 68 48.51 -19.22 -10.29
C LYS A 68 49.61 -20.00 -10.98
N ALA A 69 49.50 -21.32 -10.98
CA ALA A 69 50.51 -22.22 -11.57
C ALA A 69 50.60 -22.06 -13.09
N ILE A 70 49.45 -22.02 -13.79
CA ILE A 70 49.42 -21.89 -15.25
C ILE A 70 49.94 -20.51 -15.71
N ALA A 71 49.70 -19.44 -14.93
CA ALA A 71 50.25 -18.13 -15.26
C ALA A 71 51.78 -18.14 -15.24
N LYS A 72 52.37 -18.81 -14.25
CA LYS A 72 53.82 -18.97 -14.16
C LYS A 72 54.37 -19.87 -15.28
N GLU A 73 53.70 -20.98 -15.58
CA GLU A 73 54.11 -21.88 -16.68
C GLU A 73 54.12 -21.17 -18.04
N LEU A 74 53.11 -20.34 -18.33
CA LEU A 74 53.02 -19.54 -19.54
C LEU A 74 54.12 -18.45 -19.61
N GLU A 75 54.52 -17.90 -18.45
CA GLU A 75 55.62 -16.97 -18.34
C GLU A 75 56.96 -17.68 -18.64
N ASP A 76 57.19 -18.85 -18.03
CA ASP A 76 58.38 -19.68 -18.24
C ASP A 76 58.52 -20.14 -19.70
N LEU A 77 57.39 -20.38 -20.38
CA LEU A 77 57.34 -20.71 -21.81
C LEU A 77 57.48 -19.49 -22.74
N ASN A 78 57.60 -18.27 -22.21
CA ASN A 78 57.65 -17.01 -22.94
C ASN A 78 56.43 -16.76 -23.86
N VAL A 79 55.26 -17.27 -23.50
CA VAL A 79 54.02 -17.07 -24.24
C VAL A 79 53.05 -16.12 -23.51
N LEU A 80 53.34 -15.73 -22.27
CA LEU A 80 52.59 -14.71 -21.54
C LEU A 80 53.08 -13.32 -21.93
N VAL A 81 52.29 -12.60 -22.73
CA VAL A 81 52.66 -11.27 -23.26
C VAL A 81 52.47 -10.17 -22.19
N LYS A 82 51.36 -10.22 -21.44
CA LYS A 82 51.02 -9.20 -20.47
C LYS A 82 50.07 -9.75 -19.39
N LYS A 83 50.23 -9.25 -18.17
CA LYS A 83 49.33 -9.47 -17.05
C LYS A 83 48.91 -8.11 -16.48
N GLU A 84 47.61 -7.88 -16.37
CA GLU A 84 47.05 -6.64 -15.85
C GLU A 84 46.06 -6.92 -14.72
N ASP A 85 46.02 -6.03 -13.76
CA ASP A 85 44.96 -6.05 -12.74
C ASP A 85 43.67 -5.57 -13.36
N TYR A 86 42.61 -6.38 -13.22
CA TYR A 86 41.32 -6.09 -13.80
C TYR A 86 40.20 -6.26 -12.74
N ALA A 87 39.48 -5.19 -12.47
CA ALA A 87 38.35 -5.20 -11.55
C ALA A 87 37.08 -5.61 -12.30
N HIS A 88 36.49 -6.74 -11.90
CA HIS A 88 35.21 -7.19 -12.44
C HIS A 88 34.34 -7.83 -11.35
N LYS A 89 33.04 -8.00 -11.64
CA LYS A 89 32.11 -8.68 -10.74
C LYS A 89 32.30 -10.19 -10.86
N VAL A 90 32.46 -10.85 -9.71
CA VAL A 90 32.58 -12.32 -9.61
C VAL A 90 31.29 -12.85 -8.97
N GLY A 91 30.68 -13.86 -9.62
CA GLY A 91 29.53 -14.56 -9.08
C GLY A 91 29.91 -15.38 -7.84
N THR A 92 29.11 -15.25 -6.78
CA THR A 92 29.29 -16.03 -5.55
C THR A 92 28.00 -16.69 -5.13
N SER A 93 28.07 -17.88 -4.52
CA SER A 93 26.93 -18.53 -3.90
C SER A 93 26.33 -17.63 -2.82
N GLU A 94 25.02 -17.37 -2.87
CA GLU A 94 24.33 -16.56 -1.88
C GLU A 94 24.46 -17.15 -0.46
N ARG A 95 24.45 -18.46 -0.35
CA ARG A 95 24.49 -19.19 0.94
C ARG A 95 25.89 -19.37 1.49
N THR A 96 26.84 -19.83 0.67
CA THR A 96 28.18 -20.20 1.12
C THR A 96 29.22 -19.12 0.85
N LYS A 97 28.90 -18.11 0.04
CA LYS A 97 29.83 -17.06 -0.47
C LYS A 97 30.99 -17.62 -1.28
N ALA A 98 30.99 -18.91 -1.61
CA ALA A 98 31.97 -19.50 -2.50
C ALA A 98 31.83 -18.93 -3.92
N VAL A 99 32.95 -18.72 -4.59
CA VAL A 99 32.95 -18.31 -5.99
C VAL A 99 32.39 -19.44 -6.84
N ILE A 100 31.40 -19.12 -7.69
CA ILE A 100 30.78 -20.09 -8.59
C ILE A 100 31.54 -20.16 -9.92
N GLU A 101 31.51 -21.33 -10.54
CA GLU A 101 32.00 -21.57 -11.91
C GLU A 101 30.80 -22.02 -12.75
N PRO A 102 30.54 -21.39 -13.91
CA PRO A 102 29.51 -21.88 -14.84
C PRO A 102 29.86 -23.29 -15.32
N ARG A 103 28.87 -24.19 -15.29
CA ARG A 103 28.98 -25.59 -15.74
C ARG A 103 27.70 -26.02 -16.43
N LEU A 104 27.81 -26.89 -17.41
CA LEU A 104 26.67 -27.59 -17.98
C LEU A 104 26.32 -28.80 -17.11
N SER A 105 25.05 -29.03 -16.90
CA SER A 105 24.50 -30.21 -16.23
C SER A 105 23.12 -30.52 -16.80
N ASP A 106 22.76 -31.80 -16.78
CA ASP A 106 21.42 -32.21 -17.15
C ASP A 106 20.44 -31.67 -16.10
N GLN A 107 19.38 -31.05 -16.56
CA GLN A 107 18.36 -30.41 -15.73
C GLN A 107 16.97 -30.72 -16.26
N TRP A 108 15.97 -30.71 -15.39
CA TRP A 108 14.58 -30.82 -15.78
C TRP A 108 14.03 -29.46 -16.17
N PHE A 109 13.46 -29.39 -17.39
CA PHE A 109 12.83 -28.20 -17.91
C PHE A 109 11.35 -28.44 -18.23
N LEU A 110 10.51 -27.49 -17.83
CA LEU A 110 9.13 -27.40 -18.26
C LEU A 110 9.05 -26.48 -19.49
N LYS A 111 8.46 -26.96 -20.59
CA LYS A 111 8.22 -26.15 -21.78
C LYS A 111 7.11 -25.16 -21.50
N MET A 112 7.42 -23.88 -21.51
CA MET A 112 6.52 -22.84 -21.00
C MET A 112 5.68 -22.16 -22.07
N GLU A 113 6.11 -22.13 -23.33
CA GLU A 113 5.49 -21.33 -24.39
C GLU A 113 4.00 -21.64 -24.56
N GLN A 114 3.66 -22.91 -24.76
CA GLN A 114 2.25 -23.33 -24.93
C GLN A 114 1.43 -23.19 -23.65
N LEU A 115 2.04 -23.42 -22.49
CA LEU A 115 1.39 -23.31 -21.19
C LEU A 115 1.08 -21.85 -20.82
N ALA A 116 1.88 -20.89 -21.30
CA ALA A 116 1.72 -19.48 -21.00
C ALA A 116 0.59 -18.81 -21.83
N GLU A 117 0.24 -19.35 -22.99
CA GLU A 117 -0.71 -18.73 -23.92
C GLU A 117 -2.09 -18.44 -23.27
N PRO A 118 -2.75 -19.39 -22.57
CA PRO A 118 -4.02 -19.10 -21.91
C PRO A 118 -3.89 -18.02 -20.83
N ALA A 119 -2.78 -18.02 -20.06
CA ALA A 119 -2.52 -17.05 -19.02
C ALA A 119 -2.24 -15.63 -19.58
N ILE A 120 -1.61 -15.52 -20.74
CA ILE A 120 -1.43 -14.25 -21.46
C ILE A 120 -2.82 -13.70 -21.85
N LYS A 121 -3.66 -14.51 -22.47
CA LYS A 121 -5.01 -14.11 -22.89
C LYS A 121 -5.86 -13.65 -21.71
N ALA A 122 -5.86 -14.41 -20.61
CA ALA A 122 -6.67 -14.15 -19.44
C ALA A 122 -6.37 -12.80 -18.77
N VAL A 123 -5.10 -12.35 -18.79
CA VAL A 123 -4.69 -11.10 -18.14
C VAL A 123 -4.65 -9.91 -19.09
N LEU A 124 -4.17 -10.12 -20.33
CA LEU A 124 -3.86 -9.02 -21.25
C LEU A 124 -4.95 -8.75 -22.28
N GLU A 125 -5.79 -9.73 -22.61
CA GLU A 125 -6.80 -9.62 -23.66
C GLU A 125 -8.23 -9.64 -23.09
N SER A 126 -8.64 -10.73 -22.43
CA SER A 126 -10.00 -10.88 -21.89
C SER A 126 -10.20 -10.20 -20.54
N GLU A 127 -9.12 -9.89 -19.84
CA GLU A 127 -9.14 -9.33 -18.48
C GLU A 127 -9.92 -10.18 -17.45
N GLU A 128 -10.06 -11.48 -17.71
CA GLU A 128 -10.66 -12.42 -16.76
C GLU A 128 -9.93 -12.46 -15.43
N VAL A 129 -8.62 -12.18 -15.45
CA VAL A 129 -7.77 -11.94 -14.26
C VAL A 129 -7.28 -10.51 -14.30
N ALA A 130 -7.84 -9.67 -13.45
CA ALA A 130 -7.47 -8.26 -13.36
C ALA A 130 -6.29 -8.03 -12.41
N LEU A 131 -5.27 -7.28 -12.85
CA LEU A 131 -4.18 -6.82 -11.98
C LEU A 131 -4.48 -5.43 -11.40
N VAL A 132 -4.42 -5.29 -10.10
CA VAL A 132 -4.65 -4.04 -9.37
C VAL A 132 -3.39 -3.62 -8.61
N PRO A 133 -2.79 -2.47 -8.92
CA PRO A 133 -3.12 -1.52 -9.99
C PRO A 133 -2.74 -2.02 -11.39
N ALA A 134 -3.47 -1.56 -12.37
CA ALA A 134 -3.30 -1.99 -13.77
C ALA A 134 -1.92 -1.72 -14.39
N LYS A 135 -1.11 -0.83 -13.80
CA LYS A 135 0.27 -0.56 -14.24
C LYS A 135 1.14 -1.82 -14.35
N PHE A 136 0.86 -2.84 -13.54
CA PHE A 136 1.60 -4.10 -13.53
C PHE A 136 1.31 -5.00 -14.75
N LYS A 137 0.29 -4.69 -15.57
CA LYS A 137 0.07 -5.38 -16.84
C LYS A 137 1.27 -5.27 -17.78
N ASN A 138 2.00 -4.14 -17.76
CA ASN A 138 3.20 -3.97 -18.58
C ASN A 138 4.34 -4.89 -18.14
N THR A 139 4.54 -5.02 -16.83
CA THR A 139 5.54 -5.95 -16.26
C THR A 139 5.16 -7.40 -16.56
N TYR A 140 3.88 -7.76 -16.37
CA TYR A 140 3.37 -9.09 -16.70
C TYR A 140 3.56 -9.42 -18.17
N ARG A 141 3.19 -8.49 -19.09
CA ARG A 141 3.38 -8.62 -20.53
C ARG A 141 4.84 -8.90 -20.88
N HIS A 142 5.75 -8.08 -20.38
CA HIS A 142 7.18 -8.23 -20.67
C HIS A 142 7.71 -9.62 -20.30
N TRP A 143 7.34 -10.13 -19.14
CA TRP A 143 7.78 -11.44 -18.68
C TRP A 143 7.11 -12.59 -19.44
N MET A 144 5.83 -12.49 -19.75
CA MET A 144 5.06 -13.59 -20.35
C MET A 144 5.31 -13.71 -21.85
N GLU A 145 5.45 -12.59 -22.58
CA GLU A 145 5.78 -12.60 -24.01
C GLU A 145 7.23 -13.04 -24.30
N ASN A 146 8.11 -12.95 -23.31
CA ASN A 146 9.51 -13.39 -23.39
C ASN A 146 9.78 -14.60 -22.49
N ILE A 147 8.76 -15.40 -22.21
CA ILE A 147 8.91 -16.54 -21.31
C ILE A 147 9.85 -17.58 -21.91
N ARG A 148 10.72 -18.12 -21.04
CA ARG A 148 11.66 -19.20 -21.39
C ARG A 148 11.26 -20.46 -20.65
N ASP A 149 11.72 -21.61 -21.16
CA ASP A 149 11.56 -22.87 -20.48
C ASP A 149 12.06 -22.80 -19.05
N TRP A 150 11.29 -23.35 -18.15
CA TRP A 150 11.52 -23.25 -16.72
C TRP A 150 12.32 -24.43 -16.22
N ASN A 151 13.57 -24.19 -15.81
CA ASN A 151 14.33 -25.19 -15.06
C ASN A 151 13.67 -25.44 -13.70
N ILE A 152 13.10 -26.63 -13.52
CA ILE A 152 12.36 -27.04 -12.32
C ILE A 152 13.19 -27.90 -11.35
N SER A 153 14.41 -28.31 -11.71
CA SER A 153 15.29 -29.06 -10.83
C SER A 153 16.20 -28.17 -9.98
N ARG A 154 16.48 -28.61 -8.76
CA ARG A 154 17.39 -27.94 -7.82
C ARG A 154 18.29 -28.97 -7.15
N GLN A 155 19.58 -28.67 -7.04
CA GLN A 155 20.58 -29.47 -6.35
C GLN A 155 20.62 -29.06 -4.88
N LEU A 156 19.55 -29.39 -4.15
CA LEU A 156 19.37 -29.10 -2.73
C LEU A 156 19.18 -30.40 -1.96
N TRP A 157 19.62 -30.42 -0.72
CA TRP A 157 19.42 -31.57 0.14
C TRP A 157 18.00 -31.67 0.70
N TRP A 158 17.34 -30.54 0.91
CA TRP A 158 15.97 -30.50 1.41
C TRP A 158 15.02 -30.02 0.32
N GLY A 159 13.98 -30.79 0.09
CA GLY A 159 12.93 -30.45 -0.88
C GLY A 159 12.14 -31.67 -1.30
N GLN A 160 11.30 -31.51 -2.32
CA GLN A 160 10.50 -32.57 -2.91
C GLN A 160 11.34 -33.26 -3.98
N GLN A 161 11.81 -34.46 -3.71
CA GLN A 161 12.64 -35.23 -4.63
C GLN A 161 11.87 -35.49 -5.95
N ILE A 162 12.56 -35.31 -7.08
CA ILE A 162 11.96 -35.52 -8.40
C ILE A 162 11.53 -36.98 -8.55
N PRO A 163 10.27 -37.27 -8.90
CA PRO A 163 9.75 -38.62 -8.97
C PRO A 163 10.08 -39.34 -10.30
N ALA A 164 11.30 -39.12 -10.79
CA ALA A 164 11.83 -39.77 -12.00
C ALA A 164 12.78 -40.89 -11.61
N TYR A 165 12.60 -42.06 -12.23
CA TYR A 165 13.38 -43.27 -11.95
C TYR A 165 14.05 -43.74 -13.24
N TYR A 166 15.38 -43.69 -13.25
CA TYR A 166 16.23 -44.15 -14.38
C TYR A 166 16.45 -45.65 -14.26
N TYR A 167 16.29 -46.36 -15.39
CA TYR A 167 16.50 -47.80 -15.47
C TYR A 167 17.70 -48.18 -16.32
N SER A 168 18.48 -47.19 -16.79
CA SER A 168 19.76 -47.36 -17.44
C SER A 168 20.69 -46.16 -17.14
N ASN A 169 21.91 -46.16 -17.73
CA ASN A 169 22.81 -45.04 -17.68
C ASN A 169 22.53 -43.95 -18.72
N ASN A 170 21.59 -44.18 -19.64
CA ASN A 170 21.17 -43.18 -20.59
C ASN A 170 20.15 -42.24 -19.88
N PRO A 171 20.36 -40.93 -19.90
CA PRO A 171 19.43 -39.97 -19.24
C PRO A 171 18.02 -39.94 -19.85
N GLU A 172 17.83 -40.47 -21.06
CA GLU A 172 16.50 -40.59 -21.72
C GLU A 172 15.69 -41.82 -21.20
N ASP A 173 16.36 -42.75 -20.50
CA ASP A 173 15.76 -44.00 -20.05
C ASP A 173 15.25 -43.88 -18.63
N PHE A 174 14.15 -43.14 -18.48
CA PHE A 174 13.47 -42.93 -17.19
C PHE A 174 11.95 -43.13 -17.29
N VAL A 175 11.33 -43.30 -16.15
CA VAL A 175 9.88 -43.27 -15.92
C VAL A 175 9.58 -42.31 -14.79
N VAL A 176 8.36 -41.75 -14.76
CA VAL A 176 7.86 -40.89 -13.68
C VAL A 176 6.76 -41.66 -12.95
N ALA A 177 6.90 -41.81 -11.64
CA ALA A 177 5.98 -42.57 -10.82
C ALA A 177 5.90 -42.02 -9.40
N THR A 178 4.77 -42.25 -8.75
CA THR A 178 4.56 -41.81 -7.36
C THR A 178 5.21 -42.74 -6.33
N THR A 179 5.45 -43.99 -6.70
CA THR A 179 6.11 -44.99 -5.82
C THR A 179 7.17 -45.79 -6.60
N PRO A 180 8.18 -46.34 -5.90
CA PRO A 180 9.19 -47.20 -6.54
C PRO A 180 8.58 -48.46 -7.20
N GLU A 181 7.50 -49.02 -6.65
CA GLU A 181 6.82 -50.20 -7.20
C GLU A 181 6.18 -49.87 -8.54
N GLN A 182 5.45 -48.77 -8.62
CA GLN A 182 4.89 -48.27 -9.86
C GLN A 182 5.97 -47.93 -10.89
N ALA A 183 7.10 -47.37 -10.42
CA ALA A 183 8.24 -47.09 -11.28
C ALA A 183 8.79 -48.34 -11.93
N LEU A 184 8.88 -49.46 -11.16
CA LEU A 184 9.37 -50.72 -11.67
C LEU A 184 8.45 -51.30 -12.76
N GLU A 185 7.16 -51.29 -12.56
CA GLU A 185 6.17 -51.75 -13.56
C GLU A 185 6.26 -50.94 -14.86
N LEU A 186 6.32 -49.63 -14.72
CA LEU A 186 6.46 -48.74 -15.87
C LEU A 186 7.81 -48.92 -16.59
N ALA A 187 8.91 -49.10 -15.85
CA ALA A 187 10.24 -49.32 -16.42
C ALA A 187 10.33 -50.66 -17.15
N GLN A 188 9.82 -51.74 -16.58
CA GLN A 188 9.73 -53.05 -17.22
C GLN A 188 8.95 -52.98 -18.54
N THR A 189 7.84 -52.26 -18.53
CA THR A 189 7.00 -52.06 -19.71
C THR A 189 7.74 -51.22 -20.78
N LYS A 190 8.31 -50.07 -20.40
CA LYS A 190 8.97 -49.15 -21.33
C LYS A 190 10.27 -49.73 -21.91
N SER A 191 11.04 -50.48 -21.13
CA SER A 191 12.26 -51.13 -21.55
C SER A 191 12.04 -52.47 -22.28
N ALA A 192 10.80 -53.01 -22.26
CA ALA A 192 10.47 -54.37 -22.69
C ALA A 192 11.33 -55.45 -21.99
N ASN A 193 11.78 -55.17 -20.75
CA ASN A 193 12.60 -56.09 -19.93
C ASN A 193 11.84 -56.48 -18.63
N PRO A 194 11.20 -57.66 -18.58
CA PRO A 194 10.48 -58.10 -17.42
C PRO A 194 11.39 -58.53 -16.25
N ASP A 195 12.69 -58.74 -16.49
CA ASP A 195 13.66 -59.16 -15.48
C ASP A 195 14.26 -57.99 -14.68
N LEU A 196 13.91 -56.77 -15.02
CA LEU A 196 14.33 -55.56 -14.34
C LEU A 196 13.85 -55.57 -12.89
N LYS A 197 14.72 -55.23 -11.93
CA LYS A 197 14.44 -55.24 -10.49
C LYS A 197 14.44 -53.84 -9.92
N ALA A 198 13.83 -53.68 -8.77
CA ALA A 198 13.81 -52.39 -8.03
C ALA A 198 15.23 -51.89 -7.73
N SER A 199 16.23 -52.78 -7.53
CA SER A 199 17.61 -52.42 -7.35
C SER A 199 18.30 -51.80 -8.60
N ASP A 200 17.71 -51.99 -9.75
CA ASP A 200 18.23 -51.46 -11.03
C ASP A 200 17.72 -50.07 -11.33
N LEU A 201 16.74 -49.62 -10.52
CA LEU A 201 16.20 -48.28 -10.62
C LEU A 201 16.97 -47.27 -9.77
N ARG A 202 17.26 -46.12 -10.32
CA ARG A 202 17.88 -44.99 -9.61
C ARG A 202 16.95 -43.80 -9.69
N GLN A 203 16.38 -43.39 -8.56
CA GLN A 203 15.60 -42.16 -8.51
C GLN A 203 16.51 -40.95 -8.70
N ASP A 204 16.00 -39.90 -9.33
CA ASP A 204 16.70 -38.63 -9.47
C ASP A 204 17.05 -38.06 -8.09
N ASN A 205 18.28 -37.53 -7.93
CA ASN A 205 18.77 -37.00 -6.67
C ASN A 205 18.35 -35.53 -6.45
N ASP A 206 17.91 -34.85 -7.51
CA ASP A 206 17.51 -33.46 -7.45
C ASP A 206 16.11 -33.31 -6.84
N VAL A 207 15.81 -32.11 -6.39
CA VAL A 207 14.49 -31.75 -5.87
C VAL A 207 13.83 -30.74 -6.79
N LEU A 208 12.50 -30.65 -6.70
CA LEU A 208 11.72 -29.68 -7.47
C LEU A 208 11.91 -28.25 -6.93
N ASP A 209 11.89 -27.28 -7.83
CA ASP A 209 11.77 -25.85 -7.49
C ASP A 209 10.56 -25.62 -6.58
N THR A 210 10.74 -24.87 -5.52
CA THR A 210 9.66 -24.50 -4.59
C THR A 210 8.43 -23.93 -5.31
N TRP A 211 8.65 -23.13 -6.35
CA TRP A 211 7.57 -22.56 -7.13
C TRP A 211 6.80 -23.59 -7.96
N PHE A 212 7.40 -24.74 -8.26
CA PHE A 212 6.74 -25.82 -8.98
C PHE A 212 5.71 -26.58 -8.12
N SER A 213 5.81 -26.51 -6.80
CA SER A 213 4.75 -26.97 -5.91
C SER A 213 3.78 -25.85 -5.54
N SER A 214 4.29 -24.63 -5.27
CA SER A 214 3.46 -23.52 -4.81
C SER A 214 2.53 -22.94 -5.88
N TRP A 215 2.79 -23.18 -7.18
CA TRP A 215 1.87 -22.80 -8.25
C TRP A 215 0.53 -23.56 -8.20
N LEU A 216 0.51 -24.69 -7.51
CA LEU A 216 -0.70 -25.51 -7.31
C LEU A 216 -1.55 -25.05 -6.12
N TRP A 217 -1.10 -24.03 -5.36
CA TRP A 217 -1.74 -23.63 -4.13
C TRP A 217 -3.25 -23.34 -4.25
N PRO A 218 -3.77 -22.65 -5.27
CA PRO A 218 -5.21 -22.42 -5.42
C PRO A 218 -6.03 -23.70 -5.53
N ILE A 219 -5.41 -24.80 -5.95
CA ILE A 219 -6.05 -26.11 -6.12
C ILE A 219 -5.80 -26.97 -4.86
N SER A 220 -4.54 -27.00 -4.39
CA SER A 220 -4.12 -27.90 -3.32
C SER A 220 -4.68 -27.52 -1.94
N VAL A 221 -4.92 -26.23 -1.68
CA VAL A 221 -5.48 -25.75 -0.40
C VAL A 221 -6.88 -26.29 -0.12
N PHE A 222 -7.62 -26.64 -1.18
CA PHE A 222 -8.96 -27.24 -1.11
C PHE A 222 -8.94 -28.75 -1.41
N ASP A 223 -7.78 -29.42 -1.23
CA ASP A 223 -7.58 -30.84 -1.56
C ASP A 223 -7.96 -31.22 -3.00
N GLY A 224 -7.96 -30.25 -3.93
CA GLY A 224 -8.42 -30.43 -5.30
C GLY A 224 -7.49 -31.25 -6.19
N ILE A 225 -6.29 -31.65 -5.70
CA ILE A 225 -5.39 -32.56 -6.43
C ILE A 225 -5.82 -34.02 -6.24
N ARG A 226 -6.13 -34.44 -5.02
CA ARG A 226 -6.56 -35.80 -4.69
C ARG A 226 -8.05 -36.01 -4.90
N ASN A 227 -8.83 -34.97 -4.60
CA ASN A 227 -10.29 -34.96 -4.68
C ASN A 227 -10.75 -33.77 -5.53
N PRO A 228 -10.61 -33.81 -6.88
CA PRO A 228 -10.78 -32.64 -7.75
C PRO A 228 -12.21 -32.07 -7.78
N ASP A 229 -13.20 -32.85 -7.38
CA ASP A 229 -14.63 -32.48 -7.40
C ASP A 229 -15.24 -32.36 -6.00
N ASN A 230 -14.42 -32.19 -4.95
CA ASN A 230 -14.92 -32.04 -3.59
C ASN A 230 -15.71 -30.73 -3.41
N GLU A 231 -16.50 -30.64 -2.35
CA GLU A 231 -17.41 -29.52 -2.07
C GLU A 231 -16.68 -28.21 -1.88
N GLU A 232 -15.53 -28.20 -1.17
CA GLU A 232 -14.78 -26.97 -0.92
C GLU A 232 -14.21 -26.34 -2.19
N ILE A 233 -13.57 -27.14 -3.06
CA ILE A 233 -13.02 -26.60 -4.31
C ILE A 233 -14.13 -26.14 -5.25
N ASN A 234 -15.27 -26.81 -5.29
CA ASN A 234 -16.40 -26.39 -6.10
C ASN A 234 -17.04 -25.08 -5.59
N TYR A 235 -16.90 -24.79 -4.28
CA TYR A 235 -17.41 -23.55 -3.68
C TYR A 235 -16.42 -22.39 -3.82
N TYR A 236 -15.13 -22.62 -3.54
CA TYR A 236 -14.14 -21.56 -3.41
C TYR A 236 -13.33 -21.28 -4.70
N TYR A 237 -13.21 -22.23 -5.61
CA TYR A 237 -12.45 -22.06 -6.85
C TYR A 237 -13.38 -21.72 -8.02
N PRO A 238 -13.11 -20.67 -8.82
CA PRO A 238 -12.02 -19.70 -8.65
C PRO A 238 -12.23 -18.77 -7.45
N THR A 239 -11.15 -18.43 -6.75
CA THR A 239 -11.23 -17.44 -5.67
C THR A 239 -11.45 -16.04 -6.23
N ARG A 240 -11.85 -15.09 -5.37
CA ARG A 240 -12.13 -13.73 -5.81
C ARG A 240 -10.87 -12.90 -5.95
N ASP A 241 -10.13 -12.79 -4.87
CA ASP A 241 -8.99 -11.89 -4.76
C ASP A 241 -7.76 -12.64 -4.26
N LEU A 242 -6.63 -12.44 -4.96
CA LEU A 242 -5.31 -12.80 -4.48
C LEU A 242 -4.58 -11.52 -4.06
N VAL A 243 -4.08 -11.47 -2.83
CA VAL A 243 -3.28 -10.34 -2.31
C VAL A 243 -1.84 -10.78 -2.18
N THR A 244 -0.91 -10.10 -2.86
CA THR A 244 0.52 -10.45 -2.83
C THR A 244 1.42 -9.27 -3.18
N GLY A 245 2.75 -9.44 -3.01
CA GLY A 245 3.75 -8.47 -3.43
C GLY A 245 4.04 -8.53 -4.94
N PRO A 246 4.39 -7.40 -5.57
CA PRO A 246 4.71 -7.36 -6.99
C PRO A 246 6.01 -8.08 -7.35
N ASP A 247 6.90 -8.31 -6.41
CA ASP A 247 8.18 -9.01 -6.60
C ASP A 247 8.02 -10.49 -6.91
N ILE A 248 6.86 -11.09 -6.60
CA ILE A 248 6.54 -12.48 -6.96
C ILE A 248 5.44 -12.60 -8.02
N LEU A 249 5.13 -11.52 -8.74
CA LEU A 249 4.14 -11.52 -9.82
C LEU A 249 4.44 -12.60 -10.88
N PHE A 250 5.69 -12.70 -11.34
CA PHE A 250 6.09 -13.69 -12.31
C PHE A 250 6.29 -15.08 -11.67
N PHE A 251 7.00 -15.13 -10.53
CA PHE A 251 7.41 -16.40 -9.94
C PHE A 251 6.26 -17.20 -9.36
N TRP A 252 5.18 -16.55 -8.94
CA TRP A 252 4.05 -17.19 -8.29
C TRP A 252 2.73 -16.91 -8.99
N VAL A 253 2.33 -15.64 -9.15
CA VAL A 253 1.01 -15.29 -9.71
C VAL A 253 0.81 -15.82 -11.12
N ALA A 254 1.75 -15.51 -12.03
CA ALA A 254 1.67 -15.98 -13.41
C ALA A 254 1.65 -17.51 -13.49
N ARG A 255 2.45 -18.17 -12.65
CA ARG A 255 2.50 -19.63 -12.61
C ARG A 255 1.24 -20.25 -12.04
N MET A 256 0.59 -19.65 -11.04
CA MET A 256 -0.72 -20.10 -10.58
C MET A 256 -1.79 -19.95 -11.66
N ILE A 257 -1.77 -18.88 -12.45
CA ILE A 257 -2.70 -18.72 -13.57
C ILE A 257 -2.46 -19.83 -14.60
N ILE A 258 -1.20 -20.11 -14.94
CA ILE A 258 -0.83 -21.19 -15.87
C ILE A 258 -1.36 -22.54 -15.35
N SER A 259 -1.08 -22.88 -14.09
CA SER A 259 -1.53 -24.16 -13.51
C SER A 259 -3.06 -24.27 -13.42
N GLY A 260 -3.75 -23.16 -13.19
CA GLY A 260 -5.20 -23.12 -13.19
C GLY A 260 -5.79 -23.52 -14.54
N TYR A 261 -5.28 -22.94 -15.64
CA TYR A 261 -5.71 -23.30 -16.97
C TYR A 261 -5.28 -24.71 -17.39
N GLU A 262 -4.07 -25.14 -17.03
CA GLU A 262 -3.57 -26.47 -17.37
C GLU A 262 -4.34 -27.60 -16.69
N TYR A 263 -4.61 -27.47 -15.37
CA TYR A 263 -5.18 -28.57 -14.60
C TYR A 263 -6.70 -28.48 -14.40
N ARG A 264 -7.29 -27.27 -14.51
CA ARG A 264 -8.73 -27.05 -14.30
C ARG A 264 -9.42 -26.37 -15.47
N ASN A 265 -8.67 -25.95 -16.48
CA ASN A 265 -9.17 -25.18 -17.64
C ASN A 265 -9.94 -23.90 -17.22
N GLU A 266 -9.55 -23.32 -16.10
CA GLU A 266 -10.21 -22.16 -15.52
C GLU A 266 -9.20 -21.30 -14.72
N LYS A 267 -9.46 -19.97 -14.68
CA LYS A 267 -8.66 -19.03 -13.87
C LYS A 267 -8.68 -19.43 -12.38
N PRO A 268 -7.56 -19.29 -11.65
CA PRO A 268 -7.54 -19.61 -10.22
C PRO A 268 -8.15 -18.52 -9.33
N PHE A 269 -8.18 -17.27 -9.80
CA PHE A 269 -8.73 -16.10 -9.11
C PHE A 269 -9.12 -15.02 -10.12
N SER A 270 -10.02 -14.12 -9.72
CA SER A 270 -10.53 -13.06 -10.61
C SER A 270 -9.69 -11.80 -10.58
N LYS A 271 -9.09 -11.47 -9.43
CA LYS A 271 -8.29 -10.25 -9.24
C LYS A 271 -7.02 -10.52 -8.46
N VAL A 272 -5.97 -9.76 -8.77
CA VAL A 272 -4.70 -9.78 -8.05
C VAL A 272 -4.42 -8.38 -7.53
N TYR A 273 -4.53 -8.20 -6.21
CA TYR A 273 -4.15 -6.97 -5.55
C TYR A 273 -2.66 -7.00 -5.19
N LEU A 274 -1.90 -6.12 -5.82
CA LEU A 274 -0.46 -6.03 -5.63
C LEU A 274 -0.14 -4.93 -4.60
N THR A 275 0.36 -5.36 -3.45
CA THR A 275 0.74 -4.46 -2.35
C THR A 275 2.03 -3.72 -2.67
N GLY A 276 2.33 -2.67 -1.90
CA GLY A 276 3.67 -2.10 -1.84
C GLY A 276 4.59 -2.96 -0.96
N LEU A 277 5.90 -2.82 -1.18
CA LEU A 277 6.92 -3.39 -0.30
C LEU A 277 7.24 -2.40 0.81
N VAL A 278 7.40 -2.90 2.04
CA VAL A 278 7.79 -2.07 3.17
C VAL A 278 9.29 -1.78 3.09
N ARG A 279 9.64 -0.49 3.13
CA ARG A 279 11.01 0.02 3.11
C ARG A 279 11.27 0.86 4.35
N ASP A 280 12.54 1.02 4.71
CA ASP A 280 12.94 1.95 5.77
C ASP A 280 12.79 3.42 5.32
N LYS A 281 13.02 4.36 6.25
CA LYS A 281 12.93 5.81 5.98
C LYS A 281 13.86 6.30 4.86
N GLN A 282 14.92 5.54 4.53
CA GLN A 282 15.84 5.83 3.45
C GLN A 282 15.47 5.13 2.13
N GLY A 283 14.33 4.45 2.08
CA GLY A 283 13.86 3.73 0.90
C GLY A 283 14.54 2.39 0.64
N ARG A 284 15.35 1.88 1.58
CA ARG A 284 16.04 0.59 1.44
C ARG A 284 15.08 -0.56 1.81
N LYS A 285 15.18 -1.67 1.09
CA LYS A 285 14.43 -2.88 1.42
C LYS A 285 14.78 -3.34 2.84
N MET A 286 13.77 -3.62 3.64
CA MET A 286 13.97 -4.15 5.00
C MET A 286 14.52 -5.56 4.95
N SER A 287 15.55 -5.82 5.76
CA SER A 287 16.13 -7.16 5.92
C SER A 287 16.71 -7.34 7.32
N LYS A 288 16.69 -8.58 7.81
CA LYS A 288 17.32 -8.95 9.09
C LYS A 288 18.83 -8.66 9.08
N GLN A 289 19.49 -8.80 7.93
CA GLN A 289 20.94 -8.57 7.80
C GLN A 289 21.32 -7.10 7.95
N LEU A 290 20.44 -6.17 7.51
CA LEU A 290 20.66 -4.73 7.65
C LEU A 290 20.22 -4.19 9.02
N GLY A 291 19.50 -4.99 9.82
CA GLY A 291 18.98 -4.55 11.11
C GLY A 291 17.97 -3.38 11.02
N ASN A 292 17.41 -3.15 9.82
CA ASN A 292 16.49 -2.04 9.54
C ASN A 292 15.01 -2.49 9.51
N SER A 293 14.72 -3.72 9.90
CA SER A 293 13.35 -4.24 10.05
C SER A 293 12.94 -4.15 11.51
N PRO A 294 11.94 -3.34 11.87
CA PRO A 294 11.42 -3.31 13.23
C PRO A 294 10.81 -4.67 13.58
N ASP A 295 10.86 -5.02 14.88
CA ASP A 295 10.16 -6.19 15.38
C ASP A 295 8.66 -5.89 15.45
N ALA A 296 7.87 -6.64 14.68
CA ALA A 296 6.42 -6.44 14.62
C ALA A 296 5.74 -6.71 15.97
N LEU A 297 6.22 -7.67 16.76
CA LEU A 297 5.66 -7.96 18.09
C LEU A 297 5.93 -6.80 19.04
N LYS A 298 7.11 -6.22 18.97
CA LYS A 298 7.44 -5.04 19.78
C LYS A 298 6.60 -3.82 19.40
N LEU A 299 6.35 -3.60 18.11
CA LEU A 299 5.44 -2.53 17.66
C LEU A 299 4.01 -2.74 18.19
N ILE A 300 3.53 -3.99 18.20
CA ILE A 300 2.22 -4.32 18.75
C ILE A 300 2.19 -4.10 20.28
N GLU A 301 3.25 -4.45 21.00
CA GLU A 301 3.37 -4.20 22.44
C GLU A 301 3.39 -2.70 22.77
N ASP A 302 4.14 -1.90 22.01
CA ASP A 302 4.32 -0.47 22.25
C ASP A 302 3.10 0.38 21.86
N PHE A 303 2.44 0.03 20.75
CA PHE A 303 1.37 0.84 20.13
C PHE A 303 -0.01 0.19 20.15
N GLY A 304 -0.09 -1.15 20.21
CA GLY A 304 -1.32 -1.92 20.01
C GLY A 304 -1.49 -2.38 18.55
N ALA A 305 -2.10 -3.55 18.35
CA ALA A 305 -2.27 -4.17 17.03
C ALA A 305 -3.06 -3.26 16.06
N ASP A 306 -4.18 -2.71 16.50
CA ASP A 306 -5.01 -1.80 15.68
C ASP A 306 -4.26 -0.54 15.28
N ALA A 307 -3.43 0.00 16.18
CA ALA A 307 -2.63 1.18 15.88
C ALA A 307 -1.58 0.92 14.79
N VAL A 308 -0.93 -0.25 14.82
CA VAL A 308 0.02 -0.68 13.78
C VAL A 308 -0.70 -0.88 12.44
N ARG A 309 -1.87 -1.54 12.45
CA ARG A 309 -2.70 -1.75 11.25
C ARG A 309 -3.11 -0.42 10.61
N VAL A 310 -3.65 0.51 11.40
CA VAL A 310 -4.04 1.85 10.94
C VAL A 310 -2.85 2.61 10.38
N GLY A 311 -1.71 2.61 11.07
CA GLY A 311 -0.49 3.27 10.62
C GLY A 311 -0.03 2.75 9.25
N LEU A 312 -0.02 1.44 9.05
CA LEU A 312 0.32 0.81 7.77
C LEU A 312 -0.70 1.16 6.68
N MET A 313 -2.01 1.10 6.98
CA MET A 313 -3.06 1.38 6.01
C MET A 313 -3.08 2.84 5.56
N LEU A 314 -2.85 3.80 6.44
CA LEU A 314 -2.80 5.22 6.10
C LEU A 314 -1.61 5.59 5.20
N SER A 315 -0.56 4.79 5.21
CA SER A 315 0.68 5.05 4.45
C SER A 315 0.78 4.30 3.13
N SER A 316 -0.12 3.36 2.85
CA SER A 316 -0.02 2.41 1.73
C SER A 316 -0.99 2.73 0.60
N ALA A 317 -0.51 3.36 -0.47
CA ALA A 317 -1.24 3.30 -1.75
C ALA A 317 -0.92 2.00 -2.48
N ALA A 318 -1.94 1.36 -3.08
CA ALA A 318 -1.80 0.11 -3.84
C ALA A 318 -0.63 0.18 -4.85
N GLY A 319 0.25 -0.82 -4.82
CA GLY A 319 1.37 -0.98 -5.75
C GLY A 319 2.51 0.04 -5.61
N ASN A 320 2.54 0.85 -4.57
CA ASN A 320 3.65 1.73 -4.25
C ASN A 320 4.36 1.25 -2.99
N ASP A 321 5.68 1.39 -2.97
CA ASP A 321 6.47 1.04 -1.78
C ASP A 321 6.10 1.94 -0.60
N LEU A 322 6.03 1.34 0.59
CA LEU A 322 5.70 2.00 1.83
C LEU A 322 6.98 2.35 2.58
N LEU A 323 7.19 3.64 2.82
CA LEU A 323 8.24 4.11 3.73
C LEU A 323 7.72 4.03 5.17
N PHE A 324 8.15 3.02 5.90
CA PHE A 324 7.71 2.80 7.28
C PHE A 324 8.34 3.80 8.25
N ASP A 325 7.48 4.42 9.06
CA ASP A 325 7.85 5.29 10.17
C ASP A 325 6.98 4.96 11.39
N GLU A 326 7.60 4.78 12.55
CA GLU A 326 6.88 4.51 13.81
C GLU A 326 5.90 5.62 14.21
N SER A 327 6.09 6.86 13.73
CA SER A 327 5.13 7.96 13.92
C SER A 327 3.74 7.66 13.34
N LEU A 328 3.66 6.78 12.33
CA LEU A 328 2.40 6.29 11.76
C LEU A 328 1.65 5.39 12.76
N CYS A 329 2.38 4.54 13.49
CA CYS A 329 1.79 3.73 14.56
C CYS A 329 1.31 4.63 15.72
N GLN A 330 2.06 5.70 16.03
CA GLN A 330 1.63 6.68 17.04
C GLN A 330 0.34 7.41 16.63
N GLN A 331 0.18 7.73 15.33
CA GLN A 331 -1.07 8.29 14.82
C GLN A 331 -2.24 7.31 15.00
N GLY A 332 -2.01 6.02 14.70
CA GLY A 332 -3.00 4.96 14.93
C GLY A 332 -3.39 4.83 16.42
N LYS A 333 -2.39 4.90 17.32
CA LYS A 333 -2.64 4.88 18.78
C LYS A 333 -3.46 6.08 19.25
N ASN A 334 -3.16 7.28 18.75
CA ASN A 334 -3.92 8.47 19.07
C ASN A 334 -5.38 8.34 18.57
N PHE A 335 -5.59 7.74 17.41
CA PHE A 335 -6.93 7.48 16.88
C PHE A 335 -7.69 6.45 17.74
N SER A 336 -7.06 5.35 18.13
CA SER A 336 -7.64 4.38 19.06
C SER A 336 -8.06 5.02 20.37
N ASN A 337 -7.20 5.86 20.95
CA ASN A 337 -7.51 6.61 22.17
C ASN A 337 -8.67 7.61 21.98
N LYS A 338 -8.78 8.22 20.80
CA LYS A 338 -9.89 9.14 20.50
C LYS A 338 -11.22 8.42 20.47
N ILE A 339 -11.28 7.24 19.84
CA ILE A 339 -12.49 6.40 19.77
C ILE A 339 -12.88 5.90 21.16
N TRP A 340 -11.91 5.40 21.92
CA TRP A 340 -12.13 4.96 23.31
C TRP A 340 -12.67 6.08 24.19
N ASN A 341 -12.12 7.28 24.07
CA ASN A 341 -12.60 8.43 24.84
C ASN A 341 -14.01 8.90 24.40
N ALA A 342 -14.33 8.79 23.11
CA ALA A 342 -15.68 9.07 22.62
C ALA A 342 -16.69 8.08 23.22
N TYR A 343 -16.36 6.79 23.23
CA TYR A 343 -17.18 5.76 23.90
C TYR A 343 -17.40 6.10 25.38
N ARG A 344 -16.30 6.33 26.13
CA ARG A 344 -16.40 6.67 27.54
C ARG A 344 -17.20 7.95 27.83
N LEU A 345 -17.16 8.90 26.93
CA LEU A 345 -17.96 10.12 27.03
C LEU A 345 -19.46 9.81 26.91
N ILE A 346 -19.83 8.99 25.91
CA ILE A 346 -21.24 8.63 25.64
C ILE A 346 -21.79 7.79 26.79
N GLU A 347 -21.11 6.72 27.19
CA GLU A 347 -21.58 5.83 28.26
C GLU A 347 -21.50 6.46 29.66
N GLY A 348 -20.75 7.54 29.83
CA GLY A 348 -20.62 8.28 31.08
C GLY A 348 -21.71 9.33 31.29
N TRP A 349 -22.62 9.57 30.36
CA TRP A 349 -23.69 10.53 30.54
C TRP A 349 -24.81 9.98 31.43
N GLU A 350 -25.29 10.79 32.36
CA GLU A 350 -26.55 10.55 33.04
C GLU A 350 -27.73 10.83 32.08
N VAL A 351 -28.71 9.91 32.01
CA VAL A 351 -29.84 10.00 31.05
C VAL A 351 -31.13 10.38 31.78
N ASP A 352 -31.81 11.41 31.28
CA ASP A 352 -33.14 11.79 31.72
C ASP A 352 -34.16 11.49 30.60
N GLU A 353 -34.95 10.45 30.79
CA GLU A 353 -35.97 10.02 29.82
C GLU A 353 -37.15 11.01 29.70
N ASN A 354 -37.32 11.92 30.66
CA ASN A 354 -38.37 12.92 30.64
C ASN A 354 -37.94 14.24 30.00
N ARG A 355 -36.67 14.40 29.71
CA ARG A 355 -36.12 15.59 29.05
C ARG A 355 -36.39 15.56 27.54
N ASN A 356 -36.91 16.66 27.01
CA ASN A 356 -37.12 16.80 25.56
C ASN A 356 -35.77 16.98 24.83
N GLN A 357 -35.66 16.37 23.67
CA GLN A 357 -34.50 16.56 22.77
C GLN A 357 -34.37 18.04 22.39
N SER A 358 -33.17 18.59 22.52
CA SER A 358 -32.90 19.97 22.12
C SER A 358 -32.92 20.14 20.60
N VAL A 359 -33.22 21.34 20.11
CA VAL A 359 -33.14 21.66 18.67
C VAL A 359 -31.75 21.39 18.14
N VAL A 360 -30.71 21.80 18.87
CA VAL A 360 -29.30 21.58 18.49
C VAL A 360 -28.97 20.10 18.38
N SER A 361 -29.40 19.28 19.34
CA SER A 361 -29.17 17.84 19.31
C SER A 361 -29.84 17.19 18.11
N LYS A 362 -31.09 17.53 17.86
CA LYS A 362 -31.86 17.01 16.72
C LYS A 362 -31.21 17.38 15.38
N GLU A 363 -30.83 18.64 15.22
CA GLU A 363 -30.19 19.13 13.98
C GLU A 363 -28.82 18.49 13.75
N ALA A 364 -27.99 18.37 14.80
CA ALA A 364 -26.66 17.80 14.70
C ALA A 364 -26.71 16.29 14.41
N LEU A 365 -27.59 15.53 15.06
CA LEU A 365 -27.77 14.10 14.78
C LEU A 365 -28.31 13.87 13.36
N HIS A 366 -29.28 14.69 12.94
CA HIS A 366 -29.81 14.60 11.57
C HIS A 366 -28.71 14.89 10.52
N TRP A 367 -27.92 15.95 10.73
CA TRP A 367 -26.78 16.24 9.87
C TRP A 367 -25.78 15.09 9.82
N TYR A 368 -25.39 14.55 10.99
CA TYR A 368 -24.39 13.49 11.01
C TYR A 368 -24.89 12.22 10.33
N ALA A 369 -26.16 11.88 10.46
CA ALA A 369 -26.75 10.76 9.73
C ALA A 369 -26.64 10.93 8.20
N GLN A 370 -26.83 12.14 7.67
CA GLN A 370 -26.63 12.42 6.24
C GLN A 370 -25.14 12.34 5.86
N LYS A 371 -24.26 12.91 6.68
CA LYS A 371 -22.80 12.87 6.48
C LYS A 371 -22.25 11.44 6.52
N PHE A 372 -22.78 10.61 7.41
CA PHE A 372 -22.48 9.19 7.46
C PHE A 372 -22.79 8.49 6.14
N GLN A 373 -23.99 8.72 5.57
CA GLN A 373 -24.41 8.14 4.30
C GLN A 373 -23.52 8.59 3.13
N GLN A 374 -23.18 9.87 3.05
CA GLN A 374 -22.24 10.41 2.06
C GLN A 374 -20.87 9.75 2.18
N SER A 375 -20.38 9.61 3.41
CA SER A 375 -19.07 8.99 3.67
C SER A 375 -19.08 7.50 3.37
N LEU A 376 -20.15 6.79 3.67
CA LEU A 376 -20.34 5.38 3.38
C LEU A 376 -20.32 5.10 1.87
N GLU A 377 -21.01 5.93 1.06
CA GLU A 377 -20.97 5.84 -0.39
C GLU A 377 -19.54 5.98 -0.91
N LEU A 378 -18.80 6.97 -0.41
CA LEU A 378 -17.40 7.18 -0.79
C LEU A 378 -16.48 6.04 -0.33
N ILE A 379 -16.68 5.48 0.87
CA ILE A 379 -15.95 4.33 1.38
C ILE A 379 -16.18 3.11 0.50
N ASN A 380 -17.43 2.85 0.09
CA ASN A 380 -17.77 1.75 -0.81
C ASN A 380 -17.10 1.93 -2.18
N ASP A 381 -17.14 3.15 -2.76
CA ASP A 381 -16.43 3.46 -4.01
C ASP A 381 -14.92 3.21 -3.88
N HIS A 382 -14.33 3.54 -2.75
CA HIS A 382 -12.93 3.25 -2.50
C HIS A 382 -12.64 1.75 -2.40
N PHE A 383 -13.49 0.97 -1.72
CA PHE A 383 -13.34 -0.48 -1.65
C PHE A 383 -13.51 -1.13 -3.03
N ASP A 384 -14.50 -0.73 -3.80
CA ASP A 384 -14.72 -1.24 -5.17
C ASP A 384 -13.53 -0.98 -6.10
N LYS A 385 -12.84 0.14 -5.89
CA LYS A 385 -11.64 0.55 -6.62
C LYS A 385 -10.32 0.08 -5.97
N TYR A 386 -10.38 -0.73 -4.92
CA TYR A 386 -9.20 -1.19 -4.15
C TYR A 386 -8.33 -0.06 -3.57
N ARG A 387 -8.94 1.10 -3.26
CA ARG A 387 -8.29 2.23 -2.61
C ARG A 387 -8.42 2.13 -1.09
N ILE A 388 -7.80 1.10 -0.51
CA ILE A 388 -7.97 0.76 0.91
C ILE A 388 -7.52 1.89 1.83
N SER A 389 -6.41 2.59 1.49
CA SER A 389 -5.92 3.74 2.25
C SER A 389 -6.91 4.90 2.24
N ASP A 390 -7.56 5.16 1.08
CA ASP A 390 -8.56 6.23 0.95
C ASP A 390 -9.84 5.89 1.75
N ALA A 391 -10.26 4.62 1.74
CA ALA A 391 -11.37 4.13 2.57
C ALA A 391 -11.07 4.35 4.06
N MET A 392 -9.86 3.97 4.52
CA MET A 392 -9.43 4.20 5.90
C MET A 392 -9.38 5.70 6.24
N MET A 393 -8.83 6.54 5.36
CA MET A 393 -8.74 7.99 5.58
C MET A 393 -10.12 8.64 5.64
N THR A 394 -11.07 8.20 4.81
CA THR A 394 -12.46 8.68 4.85
C THR A 394 -13.13 8.30 6.15
N SER A 395 -12.97 7.05 6.61
CA SER A 395 -13.47 6.60 7.92
C SER A 395 -12.81 7.36 9.08
N TYR A 396 -11.50 7.61 8.99
CA TYR A 396 -10.76 8.40 9.98
C TYR A 396 -11.34 9.82 10.11
N LYS A 397 -11.56 10.53 9.00
CA LYS A 397 -12.10 11.89 9.00
C LYS A 397 -13.55 11.92 9.51
N LEU A 398 -14.39 11.01 9.05
CA LEU A 398 -15.77 10.90 9.52
C LEU A 398 -15.84 10.77 11.06
N ILE A 399 -14.95 9.97 11.64
CA ILE A 399 -15.00 9.70 13.09
C ILE A 399 -14.23 10.76 13.88
N TRP A 400 -13.00 11.11 13.46
CA TRP A 400 -12.20 12.08 14.19
C TRP A 400 -12.79 13.50 14.12
N ASP A 401 -13.10 13.94 12.89
CA ASP A 401 -13.54 15.31 12.66
C ASP A 401 -15.07 15.45 12.86
N ASP A 402 -15.86 14.68 12.09
CA ASP A 402 -17.30 14.89 12.07
C ASP A 402 -17.99 14.35 13.32
N PHE A 403 -17.69 13.10 13.73
CA PHE A 403 -18.31 12.52 14.92
C PHE A 403 -17.77 13.14 16.21
N CYS A 404 -16.46 13.05 16.44
CA CYS A 404 -15.87 13.46 17.72
C CYS A 404 -15.77 14.97 17.89
N SER A 405 -15.42 15.73 16.84
CA SER A 405 -15.14 17.16 16.98
C SER A 405 -16.35 18.04 16.72
N TRP A 406 -17.35 17.54 15.98
CA TRP A 406 -18.57 18.29 15.73
C TRP A 406 -19.79 17.69 16.41
N LEU A 407 -20.18 16.44 16.11
CA LEU A 407 -21.42 15.87 16.65
C LEU A 407 -21.38 15.79 18.18
N LEU A 408 -20.38 15.13 18.76
CA LEU A 408 -20.31 14.96 20.21
C LEU A 408 -20.24 16.31 20.94
N GLU A 409 -19.50 17.29 20.42
CA GLU A 409 -19.44 18.63 21.01
C GLU A 409 -20.79 19.39 20.90
N ALA A 410 -21.53 19.16 19.80
CA ALA A 410 -22.85 19.77 19.62
C ALA A 410 -23.89 19.20 20.56
N ILE A 411 -23.91 17.88 20.79
CA ILE A 411 -24.95 17.22 21.58
C ILE A 411 -24.64 17.11 23.08
N LYS A 412 -23.33 17.17 23.46
CA LYS A 412 -22.97 16.99 24.88
C LYS A 412 -23.76 17.96 25.78
N PRO A 413 -24.29 17.47 26.93
CA PRO A 413 -24.96 18.30 27.91
C PRO A 413 -23.98 19.28 28.60
N ALA A 414 -24.47 20.30 29.26
CA ALA A 414 -23.66 21.12 30.14
C ALA A 414 -23.09 20.26 31.28
N TYR A 415 -21.97 20.69 31.84
CA TYR A 415 -21.32 19.92 32.90
C TYR A 415 -22.26 19.74 34.12
N GLY A 416 -22.51 18.48 34.45
CA GLY A 416 -23.41 18.09 35.55
C GLY A 416 -24.89 17.98 35.19
N ASP A 417 -25.25 18.28 33.93
CA ASP A 417 -26.61 18.09 33.44
C ASP A 417 -26.78 16.71 32.78
N PRO A 418 -27.95 16.06 32.90
CA PRO A 418 -28.24 14.82 32.16
C PRO A 418 -28.54 15.12 30.69
N ILE A 419 -28.26 14.12 29.83
CA ILE A 419 -28.69 14.12 28.43
C ILE A 419 -30.13 13.58 28.31
N ASP A 420 -30.86 14.02 27.30
CA ASP A 420 -32.20 13.46 27.01
C ASP A 420 -32.07 12.04 26.40
N GLY A 421 -33.02 11.16 26.74
CA GLY A 421 -33.02 9.76 26.35
C GLY A 421 -33.02 9.52 24.84
N GLN A 422 -33.66 10.42 24.04
CA GLN A 422 -33.69 10.28 22.59
C GLN A 422 -32.33 10.56 21.97
N THR A 423 -31.68 11.65 22.34
CA THR A 423 -30.30 11.98 21.88
C THR A 423 -29.31 10.86 22.24
N TYR A 424 -29.41 10.32 23.46
CA TYR A 424 -28.58 9.23 23.92
C TYR A 424 -28.71 7.96 23.04
N ARG A 425 -29.94 7.53 22.77
CA ARG A 425 -30.20 6.37 21.93
C ARG A 425 -29.69 6.57 20.49
N GLU A 426 -29.99 7.73 19.90
CA GLU A 426 -29.59 8.03 18.53
C GLU A 426 -28.08 8.08 18.37
N VAL A 427 -27.32 8.68 19.28
CA VAL A 427 -25.84 8.74 19.19
C VAL A 427 -25.21 7.37 19.39
N ARG A 428 -25.78 6.49 20.23
CA ARG A 428 -25.29 5.12 20.38
C ARG A 428 -25.43 4.33 19.08
N VAL A 429 -26.58 4.42 18.41
CA VAL A 429 -26.78 3.78 17.10
C VAL A 429 -25.76 4.29 16.08
N LEU A 430 -25.54 5.60 16.00
CA LEU A 430 -24.53 6.16 15.10
C LEU A 430 -23.09 5.73 15.47
N PHE A 431 -22.81 5.55 16.75
CA PHE A 431 -21.52 5.05 17.20
C PHE A 431 -21.30 3.58 16.79
N GLU A 432 -22.32 2.74 16.94
CA GLU A 432 -22.30 1.34 16.48
C GLU A 432 -22.07 1.24 14.96
N GLU A 433 -22.75 2.08 14.17
CA GLU A 433 -22.53 2.15 12.72
C GLU A 433 -21.07 2.57 12.38
N ASN A 434 -20.49 3.50 13.14
CA ASN A 434 -19.08 3.86 13.00
C ASN A 434 -18.13 2.69 13.35
N LEU A 435 -18.46 1.86 14.35
CA LEU A 435 -17.66 0.68 14.69
C LEU A 435 -17.67 -0.33 13.54
N LYS A 436 -18.80 -0.50 12.84
CA LYS A 436 -18.88 -1.36 11.64
C LYS A 436 -17.94 -0.88 10.55
N LEU A 437 -17.89 0.44 10.26
CA LEU A 437 -16.98 0.99 9.25
C LEU A 437 -15.50 0.83 9.61
N LEU A 438 -15.18 0.86 10.90
CA LEU A 438 -13.80 0.72 11.38
C LEU A 438 -13.34 -0.71 11.51
N HIS A 439 -14.24 -1.67 11.70
CA HIS A 439 -13.90 -3.04 12.04
C HIS A 439 -12.92 -3.72 11.05
N PRO A 440 -13.03 -3.54 9.73
CA PRO A 440 -12.04 -4.09 8.79
C PRO A 440 -10.60 -3.61 9.04
N PHE A 441 -10.43 -2.42 9.61
CA PHE A 441 -9.14 -1.80 9.89
C PHE A 441 -8.66 -2.01 11.33
N MET A 442 -9.57 -1.98 12.29
CA MET A 442 -9.32 -1.97 13.74
C MET A 442 -10.16 -3.04 14.47
N PRO A 443 -9.98 -4.33 14.13
CA PRO A 443 -10.90 -5.38 14.60
C PRO A 443 -10.91 -5.59 16.12
N PHE A 444 -9.82 -5.30 16.83
CA PHE A 444 -9.74 -5.59 18.26
C PHE A 444 -10.46 -4.54 19.10
N LEU A 445 -10.17 -3.27 18.88
CA LEU A 445 -10.81 -2.17 19.61
C LEU A 445 -12.30 -2.11 19.32
N THR A 446 -12.68 -2.26 18.06
CA THR A 446 -14.09 -2.13 17.67
C THR A 446 -14.93 -3.29 18.21
N GLU A 447 -14.42 -4.52 18.24
CA GLU A 447 -15.11 -5.64 18.85
C GLU A 447 -15.24 -5.46 20.37
N GLU A 448 -14.19 -5.03 21.07
CA GLU A 448 -14.22 -4.74 22.50
C GLU A 448 -15.32 -3.74 22.84
N LEU A 449 -15.37 -2.62 22.11
CA LEU A 449 -16.40 -1.59 22.33
C LEU A 449 -17.80 -2.08 21.96
N TRP A 450 -17.93 -2.89 20.92
CA TRP A 450 -19.19 -3.48 20.50
C TRP A 450 -19.79 -4.39 21.58
N GLN A 451 -18.96 -5.21 22.21
CA GLN A 451 -19.37 -6.08 23.31
C GLN A 451 -19.62 -5.31 24.62
N ASP A 452 -18.86 -4.26 24.88
CA ASP A 452 -18.98 -3.47 26.11
C ASP A 452 -20.23 -2.57 26.10
N MET A 453 -20.70 -2.14 24.91
CA MET A 453 -21.95 -1.39 24.76
C MET A 453 -23.21 -2.20 25.10
N GLU A 454 -23.20 -3.50 24.79
CA GLU A 454 -24.33 -4.39 25.04
C GLU A 454 -23.84 -5.83 25.09
N THR A 455 -24.39 -6.63 26.00
CA THR A 455 -24.06 -8.05 26.06
C THR A 455 -24.59 -8.78 24.83
N ARG A 456 -23.69 -9.30 24.02
CA ARG A 456 -23.97 -10.00 22.76
C ARG A 456 -23.42 -11.42 22.77
N SER A 457 -24.06 -12.31 22.03
CA SER A 457 -23.54 -13.67 21.78
C SER A 457 -22.42 -13.68 20.75
N VAL A 458 -21.74 -14.83 20.59
CA VAL A 458 -20.69 -15.00 19.57
C VAL A 458 -21.24 -14.84 18.15
N GLU A 459 -22.51 -15.23 17.94
CA GLU A 459 -23.21 -15.09 16.66
C GLU A 459 -23.55 -13.62 16.32
N GLU A 460 -23.49 -12.73 17.33
CA GLU A 460 -23.71 -11.29 17.20
C GLU A 460 -22.41 -10.48 17.23
N ALA A 461 -21.26 -11.15 17.16
CA ALA A 461 -19.96 -10.48 17.06
C ALA A 461 -19.91 -9.50 15.88
N LEU A 462 -19.18 -8.42 16.02
CA LEU A 462 -19.11 -7.37 15.01
C LEU A 462 -18.62 -7.88 13.64
N ILE A 463 -17.72 -8.86 13.64
CA ILE A 463 -17.19 -9.47 12.41
C ILE A 463 -18.27 -10.14 11.54
N VAL A 464 -19.36 -10.61 12.13
CA VAL A 464 -20.47 -11.25 11.39
C VAL A 464 -21.65 -10.30 11.20
N SER A 465 -21.55 -9.05 11.67
CA SER A 465 -22.58 -8.03 11.48
C SER A 465 -22.70 -7.62 10.01
N THR A 466 -23.91 -7.19 9.61
CA THR A 466 -24.16 -6.71 8.26
C THR A 466 -23.48 -5.36 8.02
N TRP A 467 -22.76 -5.23 6.90
CA TRP A 467 -22.21 -3.95 6.46
C TRP A 467 -23.35 -2.94 6.20
N PRO A 468 -23.19 -1.68 6.59
CA PRO A 468 -24.22 -0.67 6.39
C PRO A 468 -24.57 -0.48 4.91
N GLU A 469 -25.85 -0.29 4.63
CA GLU A 469 -26.34 0.01 3.28
C GLU A 469 -26.45 1.52 3.06
N VAL A 470 -26.02 1.99 1.88
CA VAL A 470 -26.12 3.40 1.50
C VAL A 470 -27.59 3.76 1.29
N GLN A 471 -28.04 4.79 1.98
CA GLN A 471 -29.35 5.40 1.80
C GLN A 471 -29.20 6.77 1.13
N THR A 472 -30.31 7.28 0.57
CA THR A 472 -30.36 8.64 0.03
C THR A 472 -30.08 9.67 1.12
N TYR A 473 -29.29 10.68 0.81
CA TYR A 473 -28.92 11.73 1.75
C TYR A 473 -29.12 13.13 1.15
N ASP A 474 -29.25 14.12 2.02
CA ASP A 474 -29.47 15.53 1.66
C ASP A 474 -28.13 16.29 1.63
N GLU A 475 -27.52 16.43 0.43
CA GLU A 475 -26.30 17.21 0.23
C GLU A 475 -26.46 18.68 0.63
N LYS A 476 -27.65 19.25 0.46
CA LYS A 476 -27.90 20.67 0.85
C LYS A 476 -27.79 20.84 2.35
N LEU A 477 -28.31 19.87 3.11
CA LEU A 477 -28.21 19.90 4.58
C LEU A 477 -26.74 19.79 5.01
N ILE A 478 -25.96 18.91 4.39
CA ILE A 478 -24.51 18.76 4.65
C ILE A 478 -23.79 20.08 4.38
N ASN A 479 -24.02 20.69 3.20
CA ASN A 479 -23.39 21.96 2.82
C ASN A 479 -23.77 23.11 3.77
N ARG A 480 -25.03 23.19 4.19
CA ARG A 480 -25.49 24.19 5.18
C ARG A 480 -24.82 24.01 6.55
N PHE A 481 -24.54 22.79 6.96
CA PHE A 481 -23.77 22.55 8.18
C PHE A 481 -22.33 23.00 8.05
N GLU A 482 -21.70 22.76 6.90
CA GLU A 482 -20.36 23.28 6.60
C GLU A 482 -20.30 24.82 6.59
N GLU A 483 -21.37 25.48 6.16
CA GLU A 483 -21.50 26.94 6.29
C GLU A 483 -21.51 27.36 7.76
N ALA A 484 -22.28 26.67 8.61
CA ALA A 484 -22.30 26.94 10.04
C ALA A 484 -20.92 26.69 10.70
N THR A 485 -20.21 25.64 10.31
CA THR A 485 -18.86 25.36 10.84
C THR A 485 -17.86 26.46 10.49
N ARG A 486 -17.96 27.07 9.30
CA ARG A 486 -17.15 28.23 8.91
C ARG A 486 -17.41 29.44 9.79
N VAL A 487 -18.66 29.72 10.12
CA VAL A 487 -19.03 30.79 11.06
C VAL A 487 -18.46 30.53 12.46
N ILE A 488 -18.65 29.31 12.97
CA ILE A 488 -18.07 28.89 14.27
C ILE A 488 -16.56 29.01 14.27
N GLY A 489 -15.91 28.61 13.16
CA GLY A 489 -14.47 28.79 12.95
C GLY A 489 -14.04 30.26 13.02
N GLY A 490 -14.79 31.15 12.36
CA GLY A 490 -14.60 32.59 12.43
C GLY A 490 -14.67 33.14 13.86
N ILE A 491 -15.68 32.73 14.61
CA ILE A 491 -15.87 33.12 16.02
C ILE A 491 -14.69 32.63 16.89
N ARG A 492 -14.26 31.39 16.72
CA ARG A 492 -13.13 30.80 17.46
C ARG A 492 -11.80 31.51 17.15
N ASN A 493 -11.58 31.83 15.88
CA ASN A 493 -10.40 32.59 15.46
C ASN A 493 -10.43 34.00 16.04
N PHE A 494 -11.58 34.67 15.99
CA PHE A 494 -11.77 35.97 16.58
C PHE A 494 -11.46 35.97 18.10
N ARG A 495 -11.97 34.98 18.84
CA ARG A 495 -11.65 34.83 20.27
C ARG A 495 -10.14 34.70 20.52
N LYS A 496 -9.46 33.88 19.70
CA LYS A 496 -8.02 33.67 19.79
C LYS A 496 -7.24 34.95 19.50
N GLU A 497 -7.63 35.69 18.47
CA GLU A 497 -6.97 36.96 18.07
C GLU A 497 -7.15 38.07 19.11
N LYS A 498 -8.32 38.09 19.79
CA LYS A 498 -8.64 39.07 20.84
C LYS A 498 -8.31 38.57 22.26
N GLU A 499 -7.65 37.40 22.39
CA GLU A 499 -7.26 36.81 23.67
C GLU A 499 -8.46 36.58 24.65
N LEU A 500 -9.67 36.36 24.10
CA LEU A 500 -10.88 36.17 24.86
C LEU A 500 -11.02 34.73 25.38
N GLY A 501 -11.36 34.58 26.64
CA GLY A 501 -11.55 33.27 27.26
C GLY A 501 -12.76 32.52 26.67
N PHE A 502 -12.69 31.20 26.58
CA PHE A 502 -13.76 30.37 26.03
C PHE A 502 -15.09 30.51 26.84
N LYS A 503 -15.00 30.79 28.15
CA LYS A 503 -16.18 30.95 29.03
C LYS A 503 -16.88 32.30 28.89
N GLU A 504 -16.23 33.27 28.24
CA GLU A 504 -16.87 34.57 28.02
C GLU A 504 -17.96 34.44 26.94
N THR A 505 -19.16 34.91 27.23
CA THR A 505 -20.24 34.96 26.26
C THR A 505 -20.10 36.21 25.38
N LEU A 506 -20.32 36.04 24.07
CA LEU A 506 -20.27 37.12 23.08
C LEU A 506 -21.64 37.29 22.43
N ALA A 507 -21.95 38.49 21.95
CA ALA A 507 -23.05 38.70 21.02
C ALA A 507 -22.51 38.63 19.57
N LEU A 508 -23.31 38.13 18.64
CA LEU A 508 -22.98 38.10 17.21
C LEU A 508 -24.01 38.90 16.44
N GLN A 509 -23.56 39.84 15.60
CA GLN A 509 -24.37 40.56 14.64
C GLN A 509 -24.08 40.06 13.24
N VAL A 510 -25.11 39.68 12.49
CA VAL A 510 -25.04 39.32 11.06
C VAL A 510 -25.41 40.56 10.27
N ILE A 511 -24.48 41.03 9.44
CA ILE A 511 -24.62 42.31 8.75
C ILE A 511 -25.11 42.11 7.31
N GLY A 512 -26.14 42.92 6.95
CA GLY A 512 -26.65 42.96 5.57
C GLY A 512 -27.51 41.74 5.18
N SER A 513 -27.94 40.91 6.14
CA SER A 513 -28.84 39.79 5.91
C SER A 513 -30.04 39.86 6.85
N THR A 514 -31.22 39.52 6.32
CA THR A 514 -32.44 39.33 7.11
C THR A 514 -32.81 37.84 7.27
N GLU A 515 -32.13 36.98 6.57
CA GLU A 515 -32.33 35.52 6.64
C GLU A 515 -31.46 34.91 7.75
N ALA A 516 -32.07 34.00 8.51
CA ALA A 516 -31.34 33.26 9.54
C ALA A 516 -30.18 32.45 8.96
N ILE A 517 -29.01 32.55 9.62
CA ILE A 517 -27.86 31.73 9.25
C ILE A 517 -28.16 30.25 9.47
N PRO A 518 -27.59 29.36 8.66
CA PRO A 518 -27.78 27.94 8.84
C PRO A 518 -27.38 27.47 10.24
N PHE A 519 -28.16 26.61 10.86
CA PHE A 519 -27.91 26.03 12.18
C PHE A 519 -27.60 27.09 13.27
N GLU A 520 -28.39 28.18 13.30
CA GLU A 520 -28.16 29.30 14.22
C GLU A 520 -28.04 28.84 15.68
N SER A 521 -28.92 27.94 16.13
CA SER A 521 -28.88 27.40 17.49
C SER A 521 -27.56 26.66 17.79
N LEU A 522 -27.00 25.94 16.80
CA LEU A 522 -25.69 25.30 16.89
C LEU A 522 -24.56 26.33 16.94
N VAL A 523 -24.61 27.34 16.06
CA VAL A 523 -23.63 28.44 16.04
C VAL A 523 -23.63 29.15 17.39
N GLN A 524 -24.81 29.43 17.95
CA GLN A 524 -24.97 30.06 19.26
C GLN A 524 -24.34 29.19 20.38
N LYS A 525 -24.64 27.90 20.42
CA LYS A 525 -24.08 26.97 21.43
C LYS A 525 -22.58 26.85 21.31
N MET A 526 -22.07 26.50 20.10
CA MET A 526 -20.66 26.20 19.90
C MET A 526 -19.75 27.45 19.80
N GLY A 527 -20.35 28.61 19.48
CA GLY A 527 -19.72 29.91 19.53
C GLY A 527 -19.68 30.51 20.94
N GLN A 528 -20.39 29.93 21.92
CA GLN A 528 -20.63 30.52 23.26
C GLN A 528 -21.21 31.94 23.14
N LEU A 529 -22.32 32.05 22.38
CA LEU A 529 -22.95 33.33 22.11
C LEU A 529 -24.16 33.55 23.05
N SER A 530 -24.29 34.77 23.57
CA SER A 530 -25.47 35.21 24.33
C SER A 530 -26.68 35.48 23.42
N SER A 531 -26.39 35.98 22.19
CA SER A 531 -27.43 36.31 21.20
C SER A 531 -26.85 36.32 19.79
N VAL A 532 -27.71 36.12 18.81
CA VAL A 532 -27.48 36.39 17.39
C VAL A 532 -28.51 37.42 16.96
N SER A 533 -28.09 38.50 16.32
CA SER A 533 -28.97 39.55 15.77
C SER A 533 -28.64 39.85 14.31
N TYR A 534 -29.60 40.45 13.61
CA TYR A 534 -29.48 40.74 12.18
C TYR A 534 -29.62 42.24 11.99
N GLU A 535 -28.56 42.89 11.46
CA GLU A 535 -28.48 44.35 11.35
C GLU A 535 -28.18 44.73 9.90
N GLU A 536 -28.69 45.88 9.45
CA GLU A 536 -28.37 46.37 8.10
C GLU A 536 -26.93 46.88 8.00
N THR A 537 -26.42 47.49 9.07
CA THR A 537 -25.06 48.06 9.14
C THR A 537 -24.50 47.86 10.54
N ILE A 538 -23.19 47.90 10.65
CA ILE A 538 -22.48 47.86 11.93
C ILE A 538 -22.82 49.15 12.69
N SER A 539 -23.39 49.00 13.90
CA SER A 539 -23.60 50.14 14.81
C SER A 539 -22.27 50.71 15.28
N GLU A 540 -22.23 52.00 15.68
CA GLU A 540 -21.04 52.65 16.25
C GLU A 540 -20.68 52.04 17.62
N GLN A 541 -20.23 50.78 17.65
CA GLN A 541 -19.83 50.05 18.85
C GLN A 541 -18.41 49.54 18.70
N THR A 542 -17.65 49.58 19.79
CA THR A 542 -16.34 48.97 19.85
C THR A 542 -16.46 47.47 19.65
N GLY A 543 -15.76 46.90 18.64
CA GLY A 543 -15.84 45.49 18.33
C GLY A 543 -14.89 45.09 17.24
N GLY A 544 -15.16 43.96 16.60
CA GLY A 544 -14.42 43.52 15.43
C GLY A 544 -15.27 42.65 14.52
N ALA A 545 -14.90 42.62 13.26
CA ALA A 545 -15.64 41.92 12.22
C ALA A 545 -14.81 40.76 11.63
N PHE A 546 -15.53 39.77 11.10
CA PHE A 546 -14.97 38.73 10.24
C PHE A 546 -15.96 38.36 9.12
N ARG A 547 -15.49 37.71 8.07
CA ARG A 547 -16.36 37.24 6.99
C ARG A 547 -16.37 35.71 6.90
N ALA A 548 -17.54 35.17 6.62
CA ALA A 548 -17.74 33.77 6.29
C ALA A 548 -18.95 33.62 5.34
N ASN A 549 -18.86 32.70 4.37
CA ASN A 549 -19.94 32.41 3.41
C ASN A 549 -20.49 33.63 2.65
N GLY A 550 -19.63 34.65 2.39
CA GLY A 550 -20.06 35.91 1.75
C GLY A 550 -20.80 36.89 2.65
N LEU A 551 -21.09 36.53 3.91
CA LEU A 551 -21.69 37.40 4.92
C LEU A 551 -20.64 38.03 5.82
N GLU A 552 -20.96 39.23 6.33
CA GLU A 552 -20.14 39.92 7.32
C GLU A 552 -20.73 39.72 8.72
N PHE A 553 -19.88 39.42 9.68
CA PHE A 553 -20.21 39.18 11.07
C PHE A 553 -19.47 40.16 11.96
N PHE A 554 -20.18 40.76 12.91
CA PHE A 554 -19.58 41.70 13.87
C PHE A 554 -19.79 41.19 15.31
N ILE A 555 -18.77 41.31 16.12
CA ILE A 555 -18.78 40.95 17.55
C ILE A 555 -18.49 42.19 18.38
N PRO A 556 -19.49 42.74 19.10
CA PRO A 556 -19.31 43.87 20.01
C PRO A 556 -18.40 43.49 21.18
N LEU A 557 -17.50 44.38 21.56
CA LEU A 557 -16.51 44.15 22.63
C LEU A 557 -16.51 45.24 23.72
N GLU A 558 -17.61 45.93 23.92
CA GLU A 558 -17.70 47.01 24.90
C GLU A 558 -17.14 46.61 26.27
N GLY A 559 -16.12 47.37 26.74
CA GLY A 559 -15.45 47.17 28.03
C GLY A 559 -14.60 45.89 28.20
N LYS A 560 -14.39 45.13 27.10
CA LYS A 560 -13.67 43.85 27.15
C LYS A 560 -12.25 43.89 26.62
N ILE A 561 -11.83 45.01 26.01
CA ILE A 561 -10.49 45.19 25.43
C ILE A 561 -9.88 46.55 25.76
N ASP A 562 -8.53 46.61 25.79
CA ASP A 562 -7.79 47.85 25.84
C ASP A 562 -7.75 48.46 24.42
N VAL A 563 -8.60 49.46 24.19
CA VAL A 563 -8.82 50.10 22.89
C VAL A 563 -7.54 50.64 22.28
N GLU A 564 -6.65 51.25 23.08
CA GLU A 564 -5.37 51.80 22.58
C GLU A 564 -4.39 50.70 22.14
N LYS A 565 -4.28 49.65 22.92
CA LYS A 565 -3.45 48.48 22.57
C LYS A 565 -3.95 47.80 21.31
N GLU A 566 -5.27 47.65 21.18
CA GLU A 566 -5.90 47.01 20.02
C GLU A 566 -5.76 47.87 18.76
N ARG A 567 -5.89 49.19 18.87
CA ARG A 567 -5.69 50.11 17.75
C ARG A 567 -4.28 50.02 17.20
N LEU A 568 -3.26 49.99 18.03
CA LEU A 568 -1.87 49.84 17.62
C LEU A 568 -1.65 48.50 16.89
N LYS A 569 -2.21 47.42 17.41
CA LYS A 569 -2.12 46.08 16.82
C LYS A 569 -2.74 46.06 15.42
N LEU A 570 -3.97 46.57 15.27
CA LEU A 570 -4.66 46.62 13.97
C LEU A 570 -3.94 47.51 12.97
N GLN A 571 -3.29 48.61 13.40
CA GLN A 571 -2.48 49.47 12.52
C GLN A 571 -1.22 48.72 12.01
N GLU A 572 -0.57 47.91 12.84
CA GLU A 572 0.54 47.06 12.43
C GLU A 572 0.10 45.97 11.44
N GLU A 573 -1.04 45.32 11.70
CA GLU A 573 -1.62 44.33 10.82
C GLU A 573 -2.03 44.90 9.47
N LEU A 574 -2.64 46.10 9.45
CA LEU A 574 -2.98 46.82 8.22
C LEU A 574 -1.75 47.14 7.40
N LYS A 575 -0.68 47.60 8.05
CA LYS A 575 0.59 47.87 7.39
C LYS A 575 1.20 46.61 6.75
N TYR A 576 1.16 45.49 7.46
CA TYR A 576 1.61 44.20 6.96
C TYR A 576 0.76 43.71 5.78
N ALA A 577 -0.56 43.77 5.88
CA ALA A 577 -1.50 43.34 4.84
C ALA A 577 -1.34 44.19 3.56
N ASN A 578 -1.17 45.50 3.67
CA ASN A 578 -0.87 46.38 2.55
C ASN A 578 0.49 46.08 1.89
N GLY A 579 1.52 45.77 2.68
CA GLY A 579 2.80 45.32 2.18
C GLY A 579 2.73 43.99 1.41
N PHE A 580 1.96 43.05 1.93
CA PHE A 580 1.70 41.76 1.27
C PHE A 580 0.93 41.95 -0.03
N LEU A 581 -0.16 42.73 -0.04
CA LEU A 581 -0.95 43.06 -1.24
C LEU A 581 -0.05 43.67 -2.33
N THR A 582 0.78 44.66 -1.96
CA THR A 582 1.71 45.30 -2.87
C THR A 582 2.69 44.30 -3.50
N SER A 583 3.16 43.33 -2.71
CA SER A 583 4.06 42.25 -3.19
C SER A 583 3.36 41.32 -4.18
N VAL A 584 2.11 40.92 -3.90
CA VAL A 584 1.30 40.07 -4.80
C VAL A 584 0.98 40.82 -6.10
N GLN A 585 0.56 42.08 -6.00
CA GLN A 585 0.25 42.95 -7.17
C GLN A 585 1.48 43.16 -8.05
N LYS A 586 2.67 43.37 -7.47
CA LYS A 586 3.93 43.43 -8.22
C LYS A 586 4.22 42.18 -9.02
N LYS A 587 3.92 40.98 -8.44
CA LYS A 587 4.06 39.73 -9.17
C LYS A 587 3.06 39.62 -10.31
N LEU A 588 1.80 39.94 -10.07
CA LEU A 588 0.74 39.93 -11.08
C LEU A 588 0.92 41.00 -12.18
N ALA A 589 1.61 42.09 -11.89
CA ALA A 589 1.99 43.13 -12.87
C ALA A 589 3.25 42.75 -13.68
N ASN A 590 3.96 41.71 -13.32
CA ASN A 590 5.15 41.28 -14.06
C ASN A 590 4.76 40.44 -15.28
N GLU A 591 4.81 41.04 -16.47
CA GLU A 591 4.45 40.37 -17.72
C GLU A 591 5.20 39.06 -17.97
N ARG A 592 6.48 38.95 -17.56
CA ARG A 592 7.25 37.71 -17.69
C ARG A 592 6.74 36.60 -16.76
N PHE A 593 6.27 36.96 -15.60
CA PHE A 593 5.67 36.01 -14.68
C PHE A 593 4.31 35.53 -15.21
N VAL A 594 3.44 36.47 -15.61
CA VAL A 594 2.08 36.18 -16.08
C VAL A 594 2.08 35.34 -17.37
N SER A 595 3.04 35.59 -18.28
CA SER A 595 3.12 34.86 -19.55
C SER A 595 3.76 33.46 -19.45
N ASN A 596 4.53 33.17 -18.40
CA ASN A 596 5.26 31.89 -18.25
C ASN A 596 4.79 31.02 -17.10
N ALA A 597 3.99 31.53 -16.18
CA ALA A 597 3.50 30.74 -15.03
C ALA A 597 2.33 29.81 -15.44
N PRO A 598 2.26 28.59 -14.89
CA PRO A 598 1.12 27.71 -15.07
C PRO A 598 -0.19 28.39 -14.61
N GLU A 599 -1.29 28.09 -15.28
CA GLU A 599 -2.62 28.70 -14.99
C GLU A 599 -3.03 28.53 -13.52
N GLN A 600 -2.75 27.39 -12.92
CA GLN A 600 -3.00 27.10 -11.49
C GLN A 600 -2.22 28.06 -10.56
N VAL A 601 -0.99 28.42 -10.91
CA VAL A 601 -0.16 29.33 -10.11
C VAL A 601 -0.71 30.76 -10.20
N LEU A 602 -1.15 31.18 -11.39
CA LEU A 602 -1.80 32.49 -11.60
C LEU A 602 -3.12 32.57 -10.84
N ALA A 603 -3.94 31.54 -10.88
CA ALA A 603 -5.19 31.45 -10.11
C ALA A 603 -4.93 31.59 -8.61
N ASN A 604 -3.89 30.92 -8.09
CA ASN A 604 -3.50 31.03 -6.69
C ASN A 604 -3.02 32.45 -6.30
N GLU A 605 -2.24 33.12 -7.14
CA GLU A 605 -1.80 34.50 -6.85
C GLU A 605 -2.97 35.49 -6.91
N ARG A 606 -3.91 35.35 -7.86
CA ARG A 606 -5.14 36.16 -7.91
C ARG A 606 -6.03 35.93 -6.68
N LYS A 607 -6.12 34.66 -6.20
CA LYS A 607 -6.81 34.36 -4.96
C LYS A 607 -6.16 35.05 -3.77
N LYS A 608 -4.82 35.02 -3.66
CA LYS A 608 -4.09 35.74 -2.59
C LYS A 608 -4.32 37.25 -2.64
N GLU A 609 -4.44 37.84 -3.84
CA GLU A 609 -4.79 39.25 -3.97
C GLU A 609 -6.20 39.54 -3.45
N ALA A 610 -7.19 38.76 -3.84
CA ALA A 610 -8.56 38.87 -3.36
C ALA A 610 -8.66 38.71 -1.82
N ASP A 611 -8.02 37.66 -1.29
CA ASP A 611 -7.98 37.40 0.15
C ASP A 611 -7.29 38.55 0.92
N ALA A 612 -6.25 39.16 0.37
CA ALA A 612 -5.56 40.30 0.97
C ALA A 612 -6.41 41.56 0.97
N LEU A 613 -7.12 41.85 -0.12
CA LEU A 613 -8.05 42.98 -0.21
C LEU A 613 -9.21 42.85 0.78
N GLU A 614 -9.79 41.64 0.88
CA GLU A 614 -10.85 41.35 1.85
C GLU A 614 -10.35 41.53 3.29
N LYS A 615 -9.15 41.06 3.60
CA LYS A 615 -8.52 41.22 4.91
C LYS A 615 -8.29 42.70 5.26
N ILE A 616 -7.81 43.50 4.32
CA ILE A 616 -7.58 44.96 4.51
C ILE A 616 -8.90 45.64 4.82
N GLU A 617 -9.98 45.38 4.06
CA GLU A 617 -11.29 45.95 4.28
C GLU A 617 -11.82 45.64 5.70
N VAL A 618 -11.66 44.38 6.15
CA VAL A 618 -12.06 43.96 7.51
C VAL A 618 -11.27 44.70 8.58
N ILE A 619 -9.93 44.85 8.41
CA ILE A 619 -9.10 45.57 9.38
C ILE A 619 -9.46 47.05 9.43
N GLU A 620 -9.69 47.69 8.29
CA GLU A 620 -10.10 49.11 8.22
C GLU A 620 -11.46 49.36 8.92
N LYS A 621 -12.44 48.48 8.68
CA LYS A 621 -13.73 48.54 9.39
C LYS A 621 -13.56 48.33 10.91
N SER A 622 -12.69 47.41 11.32
CA SER A 622 -12.38 47.18 12.73
C SER A 622 -11.71 48.40 13.37
N LEU A 623 -10.79 49.07 12.65
CA LEU A 623 -10.18 50.34 13.10
C LEU A 623 -11.19 51.46 13.22
N ALA A 624 -12.15 51.54 12.31
CA ALA A 624 -13.23 52.55 12.35
C ALA A 624 -14.22 52.31 13.50
N ALA A 625 -14.36 51.03 13.93
CA ALA A 625 -15.23 50.62 15.04
C ALA A 625 -14.59 50.70 16.44
N LEU A 626 -13.28 51.02 16.55
CA LEU A 626 -12.53 51.29 17.76
C LEU A 626 -12.50 52.79 18.08
#